data_d6fbd7ace31aef7cd065f2e00942055c
#
_entry.id   d6fbd7ace31aef7cd065f2e00942055c
#
_cell.length_a   1.000
_cell.length_b   1.000
_cell.length_c   1.000
_cell.angle_alpha   90.00
_cell.angle_beta   90.00
_cell.angle_gamma   90.00
#
_symmetry.space_group_name_H-M   'P 1'
#
loop_
_entity.id
_entity.type
_entity.pdbx_description
1 polymer ?
#
loop_
_entity_poly.entity_id
_entity_poly.type
_entity_poly.pdbx_seq_one_letter_code
_entity_poly.pdbx_strand_id
1 'polypeptide(L)'
;MKTINLGQKNSIFNHFVSELRNVKIQSDSMRFRRNLERIGEVFAYEISKGFSYDNNEITTPLGISQQSLINEKPVLATILRAGLPLHQGFLNYFDSSDNAFISAYRKHKKDGDFEIKIEYMSSPNLEGKTVILCDPMIASGASMVLAMESILLKGKPKHIHVV
;
A
#
# COMPACT_ATOMS: atom_id res chain seq x y z
N MET A 1 9.64 10.18 11.29
CA MET A 1 9.10 9.70 9.98
C MET A 1 10.25 9.71 8.98
N LYS A 2 10.41 8.63 8.19
CA LYS A 2 11.41 8.53 7.11
C LYS A 2 10.67 8.50 5.78
N THR A 3 11.04 9.37 4.85
CA THR A 3 10.50 9.41 3.49
C THR A 3 11.51 8.82 2.52
N ILE A 4 11.07 7.91 1.66
CA ILE A 4 11.87 7.29 0.61
C ILE A 4 11.21 7.59 -0.74
N ASN A 5 11.93 8.29 -1.62
CA ASN A 5 11.46 8.59 -2.98
C ASN A 5 12.18 7.68 -3.97
N LEU A 6 11.48 6.64 -4.45
CA LEU A 6 12.04 5.68 -5.41
C LEU A 6 12.30 6.31 -6.78
N GLY A 7 11.59 7.38 -7.14
CA GLY A 7 11.76 8.08 -8.41
C GLY A 7 13.10 8.85 -8.55
N GLN A 8 13.88 8.99 -7.47
CA GLN A 8 15.20 9.62 -7.51
C GLN A 8 16.29 8.72 -8.14
N LYS A 9 16.06 7.43 -8.23
CA LYS A 9 16.96 6.48 -8.86
C LYS A 9 16.38 5.99 -10.19
N ASN A 10 17.24 5.85 -11.20
CA ASN A 10 16.83 5.32 -12.51
C ASN A 10 16.41 3.86 -12.38
N SER A 11 15.17 3.57 -12.73
CA SER A 11 14.62 2.23 -12.74
C SER A 11 13.35 2.17 -13.61
N ILE A 12 12.82 0.97 -13.83
CA ILE A 12 11.53 0.76 -14.54
C ILE A 12 10.36 1.46 -13.82
N PHE A 13 10.48 1.71 -12.52
CA PHE A 13 9.50 2.47 -11.74
C PHE A 13 9.22 3.85 -12.35
N ASN A 14 10.28 4.55 -12.81
CA ASN A 14 10.16 5.88 -13.42
C ASN A 14 9.33 5.83 -14.69
N HIS A 15 9.39 4.71 -15.45
CA HIS A 15 8.57 4.52 -16.64
C HIS A 15 7.08 4.46 -16.27
N PHE A 16 6.70 3.66 -15.27
CA PHE A 16 5.31 3.55 -14.82
C PHE A 16 4.77 4.89 -14.29
N VAL A 17 5.58 5.60 -13.48
CA VAL A 17 5.21 6.94 -12.97
C VAL A 17 5.06 7.95 -14.12
N SER A 18 5.92 7.90 -15.14
CA SER A 18 5.84 8.81 -16.29
C SER A 18 4.55 8.60 -17.08
N GLU A 19 4.11 7.35 -17.29
CA GLU A 19 2.86 7.05 -17.96
C GLU A 19 1.63 7.53 -17.18
N LEU A 20 1.63 7.41 -15.84
CA LEU A 20 0.56 7.94 -14.99
C LEU A 20 0.42 9.46 -15.07
N ARG A 21 1.53 10.16 -15.34
CA ARG A 21 1.59 11.63 -15.42
C ARG A 21 1.41 12.19 -16.83
N ASN A 22 1.61 11.35 -17.85
CA ASN A 22 1.55 11.79 -19.24
C ASN A 22 0.08 12.01 -19.65
N VAL A 23 -0.28 13.24 -19.98
CA VAL A 23 -1.65 13.65 -20.35
C VAL A 23 -2.24 12.88 -21.54
N LYS A 24 -1.38 12.34 -22.42
CA LYS A 24 -1.81 11.53 -23.57
C LYS A 24 -2.07 10.06 -23.22
N ILE A 25 -1.48 9.57 -22.12
CA ILE A 25 -1.51 8.16 -21.74
C ILE A 25 -2.45 7.93 -20.56
N GLN A 26 -2.48 8.84 -19.60
CA GLN A 26 -3.25 8.69 -18.34
C GLN A 26 -4.77 8.53 -18.55
N SER A 27 -5.30 8.91 -19.71
CA SER A 27 -6.71 8.71 -20.06
C SER A 27 -7.07 7.25 -20.39
N ASP A 28 -6.08 6.40 -20.70
CA ASP A 28 -6.26 4.96 -20.81
C ASP A 28 -6.43 4.37 -19.41
N SER A 29 -7.68 4.12 -19.02
CA SER A 29 -8.01 3.67 -17.67
C SER A 29 -7.51 2.26 -17.37
N MET A 30 -7.32 1.38 -18.37
CA MET A 30 -6.74 0.07 -18.16
C MET A 30 -5.24 0.19 -17.86
N ARG A 31 -4.50 0.95 -18.68
CA ARG A 31 -3.07 1.20 -18.48
C ARG A 31 -2.80 1.93 -17.16
N PHE A 32 -3.63 2.90 -16.81
CA PHE A 32 -3.54 3.63 -15.55
C PHE A 32 -3.61 2.68 -14.34
N ARG A 33 -4.63 1.82 -14.29
CA ARG A 33 -4.77 0.83 -13.21
C ARG A 33 -3.62 -0.18 -13.19
N ARG A 34 -3.21 -0.66 -14.39
CA ARG A 34 -2.10 -1.62 -14.48
C ARG A 34 -0.77 -1.03 -14.02
N ASN A 35 -0.52 0.26 -14.28
CA ASN A 35 0.69 0.93 -13.81
C ASN A 35 0.66 1.15 -12.28
N LEU A 36 -0.50 1.46 -11.69
CA LEU A 36 -0.64 1.51 -10.23
C LEU A 36 -0.34 0.14 -9.58
N GLU A 37 -0.82 -0.93 -10.18
CA GLU A 37 -0.54 -2.30 -9.71
C GLU A 37 0.97 -2.60 -9.77
N ARG A 38 1.64 -2.32 -10.89
CA ARG A 38 3.10 -2.47 -11.05
C ARG A 38 3.89 -1.63 -10.04
N ILE A 39 3.43 -0.42 -9.76
CA ILE A 39 4.01 0.45 -8.73
C ILE A 39 3.87 -0.19 -7.35
N GLY A 40 2.71 -0.79 -7.04
CA GLY A 40 2.49 -1.54 -5.81
C GLY A 40 3.43 -2.73 -5.66
N GLU A 41 3.67 -3.47 -6.75
CA GLU A 41 4.64 -4.58 -6.80
C GLU A 41 6.07 -4.10 -6.48
N VAL A 42 6.50 -2.98 -7.07
CA VAL A 42 7.82 -2.39 -6.79
C VAL A 42 7.91 -1.91 -5.34
N PHE A 43 6.88 -1.26 -4.83
CA PHE A 43 6.83 -0.84 -3.42
C PHE A 43 6.87 -2.04 -2.47
N ALA A 44 6.15 -3.12 -2.77
CA ALA A 44 6.18 -4.34 -1.96
C ALA A 44 7.62 -4.89 -1.85
N TYR A 45 8.32 -4.98 -2.97
CA TYR A 45 9.72 -5.40 -3.02
C TYR A 45 10.63 -4.47 -2.19
N GLU A 46 10.51 -3.15 -2.34
CA GLU A 46 11.35 -2.20 -1.61
C GLU A 46 11.06 -2.20 -0.10
N ILE A 47 9.79 -2.27 0.31
CA ILE A 47 9.39 -2.31 1.72
C ILE A 47 9.86 -3.62 2.37
N SER A 48 9.78 -4.74 1.66
CA SER A 48 10.19 -6.04 2.18
C SER A 48 11.64 -6.07 2.65
N LYS A 49 12.53 -5.26 2.07
CA LYS A 49 13.94 -5.16 2.49
C LYS A 49 14.11 -4.68 3.94
N GLY A 50 13.11 -4.02 4.49
CA GLY A 50 13.10 -3.55 5.88
C GLY A 50 12.43 -4.50 6.87
N PHE A 51 11.92 -5.63 6.41
CA PHE A 51 11.26 -6.63 7.27
C PHE A 51 12.27 -7.51 8.00
N SER A 52 11.78 -8.25 8.99
CA SER A 52 12.55 -9.29 9.68
C SER A 52 12.60 -10.56 8.86
N TYR A 53 13.72 -11.27 8.93
CA TYR A 53 13.97 -12.50 8.21
C TYR A 53 14.47 -13.58 9.14
N ASP A 54 13.99 -14.81 8.95
CA ASP A 54 14.49 -16.01 9.64
C ASP A 54 15.19 -16.95 8.65
N ASN A 55 16.25 -17.60 9.12
CA ASN A 55 16.92 -18.63 8.34
C ASN A 55 16.14 -19.95 8.44
N ASN A 56 15.79 -20.49 7.28
CA ASN A 56 15.00 -21.71 7.15
C ASN A 56 15.75 -22.75 6.31
N GLU A 57 15.63 -24.02 6.69
CA GLU A 57 16.09 -25.13 5.87
C GLU A 57 15.02 -25.50 4.84
N ILE A 58 15.40 -25.44 3.57
CA ILE A 58 14.52 -25.81 2.46
C ILE A 58 15.05 -27.07 1.79
N THR A 59 14.22 -28.12 1.74
CA THR A 59 14.54 -29.32 0.97
C THR A 59 14.32 -29.06 -0.50
N THR A 60 15.39 -29.15 -1.29
CA THR A 60 15.36 -28.98 -2.75
C THR A 60 15.64 -30.35 -3.42
N PRO A 61 15.38 -30.49 -4.71
CA PRO A 61 15.74 -31.72 -5.45
C PRO A 61 17.25 -32.05 -5.42
N LEU A 62 18.10 -31.08 -5.11
CA LEU A 62 19.58 -31.23 -5.08
C LEU A 62 20.15 -31.33 -3.66
N GLY A 63 19.28 -31.22 -2.62
CA GLY A 63 19.70 -31.29 -1.22
C GLY A 63 19.11 -30.16 -0.38
N ILE A 64 19.60 -30.04 0.86
CA ILE A 64 19.16 -29.01 1.80
C ILE A 64 19.83 -27.67 1.49
N SER A 65 19.05 -26.60 1.41
CA SER A 65 19.51 -25.22 1.21
C SER A 65 19.06 -24.34 2.38
N GLN A 66 19.94 -23.49 2.88
CA GLN A 66 19.60 -22.47 3.87
C GLN A 66 19.08 -21.23 3.15
N GLN A 67 17.87 -20.78 3.52
CA GLN A 67 17.22 -19.60 2.92
C GLN A 67 16.74 -18.64 3.99
N SER A 68 17.01 -17.35 3.78
CA SER A 68 16.50 -16.29 4.65
C SER A 68 15.13 -15.86 4.14
N LEU A 69 14.07 -16.16 4.89
CA LEU A 69 12.67 -15.88 4.50
C LEU A 69 12.04 -14.82 5.41
N ILE A 70 11.14 -14.02 4.83
CA ILE A 70 10.38 -13.02 5.58
C ILE A 70 9.53 -13.72 6.63
N ASN A 71 9.64 -13.28 7.90
CA ASN A 71 8.82 -13.76 9.01
C ASN A 71 7.72 -12.78 9.41
N GLU A 72 7.59 -11.63 8.72
CA GLU A 72 6.54 -10.66 8.94
C GLU A 72 5.41 -10.85 7.93
N LYS A 73 4.18 -10.78 8.43
CA LYS A 73 2.97 -10.77 7.63
C LYS A 73 2.28 -9.40 7.80
N PRO A 74 2.47 -8.46 6.86
CA PRO A 74 1.86 -7.15 6.96
C PRO A 74 0.34 -7.23 6.79
N VAL A 75 -0.38 -6.24 7.30
CA VAL A 75 -1.79 -6.00 6.92
C VAL A 75 -1.81 -4.96 5.80
N LEU A 76 -2.45 -5.31 4.70
CA LEU A 76 -2.60 -4.41 3.54
C LEU A 76 -3.86 -3.58 3.70
N ALA A 77 -3.71 -2.29 3.97
CA ALA A 77 -4.82 -1.34 4.10
C ALA A 77 -4.92 -0.47 2.85
N THR A 78 -6.13 -0.15 2.41
CA THR A 78 -6.33 0.73 1.25
C THR A 78 -7.49 1.69 1.44
N ILE A 79 -7.31 2.92 0.95
CA ILE A 79 -8.39 3.90 0.86
C ILE A 79 -9.17 3.66 -0.43
N LEU A 80 -10.43 3.31 -0.27
CA LEU A 80 -11.32 3.03 -1.37
C LEU A 80 -11.78 4.33 -2.05
N ARG A 81 -11.92 4.30 -3.34
CA ARG A 81 -11.80 3.23 -4.34
C ARG A 81 -10.46 3.29 -5.09
N ALA A 82 -9.80 4.47 -5.08
CA ALA A 82 -8.61 4.74 -5.91
C ALA A 82 -7.42 3.86 -5.54
N GLY A 83 -7.29 3.45 -4.28
CA GLY A 83 -6.18 2.61 -3.81
C GLY A 83 -6.22 1.16 -4.28
N LEU A 84 -7.36 0.65 -4.80
CA LEU A 84 -7.50 -0.78 -5.15
C LEU A 84 -6.43 -1.33 -6.09
N PRO A 85 -6.05 -0.67 -7.20
CA PRO A 85 -5.01 -1.21 -8.07
C PRO A 85 -3.63 -1.25 -7.42
N LEU A 86 -3.30 -0.23 -6.62
CA LEU A 86 -2.05 -0.19 -5.86
C LEU A 86 -2.00 -1.30 -4.81
N HIS A 87 -3.10 -1.48 -4.07
CA HIS A 87 -3.28 -2.57 -3.11
C HIS A 87 -3.12 -3.95 -3.77
N GLN A 88 -3.68 -4.16 -4.97
CA GLN A 88 -3.52 -5.40 -5.71
C GLN A 88 -2.05 -5.70 -6.00
N GLY A 89 -1.24 -4.70 -6.34
CA GLY A 89 0.20 -4.85 -6.53
C GLY A 89 0.91 -5.35 -5.27
N PHE A 90 0.53 -4.87 -4.09
CA PHE A 90 1.04 -5.40 -2.82
C PHE A 90 0.59 -6.83 -2.57
N LEU A 91 -0.68 -7.15 -2.87
CA LEU A 91 -1.25 -8.47 -2.66
C LEU A 91 -0.60 -9.53 -3.57
N ASN A 92 -0.12 -9.15 -4.75
CA ASN A 92 0.62 -10.04 -5.65
C ASN A 92 1.93 -10.56 -5.04
N TYR A 93 2.50 -9.86 -4.05
CA TYR A 93 3.76 -10.20 -3.37
C TYR A 93 3.52 -10.72 -1.93
N PHE A 94 2.56 -10.15 -1.23
CA PHE A 94 2.16 -10.54 0.13
C PHE A 94 0.81 -11.25 0.09
N ASP A 95 0.72 -12.32 -0.68
CA ASP A 95 -0.50 -13.07 -1.02
C ASP A 95 -1.26 -13.63 0.20
N SER A 96 -0.54 -13.89 1.28
CA SER A 96 -1.10 -14.40 2.54
C SER A 96 -1.51 -13.30 3.53
N SER A 97 -1.38 -12.02 3.16
CA SER A 97 -1.67 -10.87 4.02
C SER A 97 -3.15 -10.72 4.32
N ASP A 98 -3.44 -10.29 5.55
CA ASP A 98 -4.77 -9.80 5.91
C ASP A 98 -5.02 -8.45 5.22
N ASN A 99 -6.30 -8.15 4.93
CA ASN A 99 -6.68 -6.93 4.23
C ASN A 99 -7.53 -6.02 5.10
N ALA A 100 -7.34 -4.70 4.95
CA ALA A 100 -8.18 -3.67 5.55
C ALA A 100 -8.66 -2.70 4.47
N PHE A 101 -9.96 -2.39 4.49
CA PHE A 101 -10.59 -1.50 3.52
C PHE A 101 -11.22 -0.31 4.24
N ILE A 102 -10.87 0.90 3.78
CA ILE A 102 -11.31 2.16 4.37
C ILE A 102 -12.06 2.93 3.31
N SER A 103 -13.36 3.17 3.51
CA SER A 103 -14.18 3.98 2.62
C SER A 103 -14.20 5.41 3.12
N ALA A 104 -13.49 6.30 2.43
CA ALA A 104 -13.50 7.73 2.69
C ALA A 104 -14.24 8.45 1.56
N TYR A 105 -15.13 9.40 1.90
CA TYR A 105 -15.84 10.20 0.92
C TYR A 105 -15.91 11.66 1.34
N ARG A 106 -16.10 12.54 0.34
CA ARG A 106 -16.31 13.98 0.55
C ARG A 106 -17.79 14.26 0.74
N LYS A 107 -18.16 14.74 1.92
CA LYS A 107 -19.50 15.25 2.19
C LYS A 107 -19.51 16.76 1.93
N HIS A 108 -20.25 17.21 0.93
CA HIS A 108 -20.43 18.63 0.67
C HIS A 108 -21.30 19.26 1.77
N LYS A 109 -20.83 20.39 2.29
CA LYS A 109 -21.59 21.24 3.20
C LYS A 109 -22.42 22.25 2.42
N LYS A 110 -23.44 22.83 3.07
CA LYS A 110 -24.34 23.81 2.44
C LYS A 110 -23.68 25.14 2.05
N ASP A 111 -22.53 25.42 2.65
CA ASP A 111 -21.70 26.61 2.43
C ASP A 111 -20.66 26.47 1.29
N GLY A 112 -20.68 25.36 0.56
CA GLY A 112 -19.75 25.07 -0.52
C GLY A 112 -18.46 24.38 -0.07
N ASP A 113 -18.21 24.28 1.22
CA ASP A 113 -17.11 23.53 1.80
C ASP A 113 -17.39 22.00 1.76
N PHE A 114 -16.36 21.20 1.98
CA PHE A 114 -16.51 19.76 2.09
C PHE A 114 -15.81 19.24 3.35
N GLU A 115 -16.38 18.18 3.90
CA GLU A 115 -15.81 17.40 5.01
C GLU A 115 -15.52 16.00 4.51
N ILE A 116 -14.35 15.46 4.85
CA ILE A 116 -14.04 14.05 4.55
C ILE A 116 -14.54 13.22 5.72
N LYS A 117 -15.32 12.18 5.43
CA LYS A 117 -15.82 11.23 6.42
C LYS A 117 -15.44 9.81 6.04
N ILE A 118 -15.12 9.02 7.04
CA ILE A 118 -15.02 7.57 6.90
C ILE A 118 -16.39 6.99 7.20
N GLU A 119 -16.96 6.32 6.22
CA GLU A 119 -18.30 5.70 6.32
C GLU A 119 -18.20 4.24 6.72
N TYR A 120 -17.16 3.57 6.28
CA TYR A 120 -16.99 2.15 6.51
C TYR A 120 -15.50 1.79 6.64
N MET A 121 -15.21 0.91 7.58
CA MET A 121 -13.90 0.28 7.70
C MET A 121 -14.06 -1.20 8.06
N SER A 122 -13.55 -2.07 7.19
CA SER A 122 -13.31 -3.48 7.49
C SER A 122 -11.83 -3.68 7.76
N SER A 123 -11.48 -4.27 8.90
CA SER A 123 -10.09 -4.48 9.28
C SER A 123 -9.99 -5.61 10.31
N PRO A 124 -8.94 -6.44 10.28
CA PRO A 124 -8.57 -7.28 11.40
C PRO A 124 -8.13 -6.40 12.60
N ASN A 125 -7.81 -7.05 13.72
CA ASN A 125 -7.08 -6.39 14.80
C ASN A 125 -5.66 -6.02 14.33
N LEU A 126 -5.26 -4.77 14.54
CA LEU A 126 -3.98 -4.21 14.09
C LEU A 126 -2.92 -4.11 15.19
N GLU A 127 -3.24 -4.58 16.41
CA GLU A 127 -2.30 -4.51 17.54
C GLU A 127 -0.99 -5.26 17.21
N GLY A 128 0.13 -4.54 17.33
CA GLY A 128 1.47 -5.09 17.06
C GLY A 128 1.76 -5.46 15.60
N LYS A 129 0.84 -5.22 14.66
CA LYS A 129 1.01 -5.55 13.24
C LYS A 129 1.80 -4.47 12.49
N THR A 130 2.51 -4.87 11.45
CA THR A 130 2.98 -3.94 10.42
C THR A 130 1.84 -3.70 9.43
N VAL A 131 1.55 -2.43 9.14
CA VAL A 131 0.47 -2.03 8.22
C VAL A 131 1.08 -1.32 7.02
N ILE A 132 0.62 -1.65 5.81
CA ILE A 132 0.92 -0.91 4.58
C ILE A 132 -0.37 -0.23 4.13
N LEU A 133 -0.42 1.11 4.24
CA LEU A 133 -1.59 1.91 3.88
C LEU A 133 -1.39 2.53 2.49
N CYS A 134 -2.27 2.15 1.56
CA CYS A 134 -2.21 2.50 0.14
C CYS A 134 -3.20 3.61 -0.23
N ASP A 135 -2.68 4.72 -0.80
CA ASP A 135 -3.49 5.72 -1.51
C ASP A 135 -2.66 6.31 -2.67
N PRO A 136 -3.08 6.19 -3.94
CA PRO A 136 -2.28 6.62 -5.09
C PRO A 136 -2.12 8.14 -5.20
N MET A 137 -2.90 8.93 -4.45
CA MET A 137 -2.83 10.39 -4.51
C MET A 137 -3.12 11.01 -3.14
N ILE A 138 -2.09 11.44 -2.46
CA ILE A 138 -2.20 12.04 -1.11
C ILE A 138 -2.90 13.41 -1.16
N ALA A 139 -2.70 14.22 -2.20
CA ALA A 139 -3.23 15.58 -2.35
C ALA A 139 -2.99 16.44 -1.08
N SER A 140 -4.06 16.86 -0.40
CA SER A 140 -3.96 17.59 0.87
C SER A 140 -3.58 16.72 2.08
N GLY A 141 -3.61 15.41 1.93
CA GLY A 141 -3.38 14.45 3.01
C GLY A 141 -4.57 14.21 3.94
N ALA A 142 -5.66 14.93 3.80
CA ALA A 142 -6.78 14.86 4.73
C ALA A 142 -7.42 13.46 4.81
N SER A 143 -7.60 12.76 3.67
CA SER A 143 -8.08 11.37 3.65
C SER A 143 -7.12 10.42 4.35
N MET A 144 -5.82 10.65 4.16
CA MET A 144 -4.77 9.83 4.75
C MET A 144 -4.74 9.97 6.28
N VAL A 145 -4.87 11.21 6.80
CA VAL A 145 -4.93 11.46 8.26
C VAL A 145 -6.12 10.74 8.88
N LEU A 146 -7.32 10.88 8.31
CA LEU A 146 -8.52 10.21 8.81
C LEU A 146 -8.41 8.67 8.72
N ALA A 147 -7.80 8.16 7.65
CA ALA A 147 -7.56 6.72 7.53
C ALA A 147 -6.59 6.22 8.61
N MET A 148 -5.52 6.96 8.91
CA MET A 148 -4.60 6.63 9.99
C MET A 148 -5.27 6.67 11.37
N GLU A 149 -6.10 7.67 11.66
CA GLU A 149 -6.89 7.73 12.89
C GLU A 149 -7.80 6.50 13.03
N SER A 150 -8.46 6.09 11.95
CA SER A 150 -9.32 4.91 11.93
C SER A 150 -8.54 3.60 12.13
N ILE A 151 -7.34 3.50 11.55
CA ILE A 151 -6.41 2.39 11.78
C ILE A 151 -6.07 2.28 13.27
N LEU A 152 -5.74 3.40 13.92
CA LEU A 152 -5.38 3.42 15.33
C LEU A 152 -6.54 3.03 16.27
N LEU A 153 -7.79 3.16 15.83
CA LEU A 153 -8.95 2.64 16.57
C LEU A 153 -9.06 1.10 16.51
N LYS A 154 -8.34 0.43 15.60
CA LYS A 154 -8.34 -1.03 15.45
C LYS A 154 -7.15 -1.72 16.15
N GLY A 155 -6.36 -0.97 16.90
CA GLY A 155 -5.19 -1.42 17.63
C GLY A 155 -4.01 -0.47 17.42
N LYS A 156 -2.91 -0.70 18.11
CA LYS A 156 -1.65 0.05 17.96
C LYS A 156 -0.68 -0.73 17.07
N PRO A 157 -0.56 -0.38 15.77
CA PRO A 157 0.39 -1.06 14.89
C PRO A 157 1.84 -0.90 15.40
N LYS A 158 2.67 -1.92 15.15
CA LYS A 158 4.13 -1.85 15.35
C LYS A 158 4.76 -0.81 14.43
N HIS A 159 4.29 -0.78 13.17
CA HIS A 159 4.77 0.14 12.14
C HIS A 159 3.68 0.38 11.08
N ILE A 160 3.68 1.57 10.49
CA ILE A 160 2.80 1.92 9.36
C ILE A 160 3.68 2.46 8.22
N HIS A 161 3.65 1.77 7.08
CA HIS A 161 4.14 2.28 5.81
C HIS A 161 2.97 2.97 5.10
N VAL A 162 3.19 4.20 4.66
CA VAL A 162 2.24 4.96 3.83
C VAL A 162 2.81 5.07 2.43
N VAL A 163 2.04 4.67 1.43
CA VAL A 163 2.45 4.62 0.02
C VAL A 163 1.37 5.19 -0.89
#